data_bebff8ef11137405d3f71881b39f23f2
#
_entry.id   bebff8ef11137405d3f71881b39f23f2
#
_cell.length_a   1.000
_cell.length_b   1.000
_cell.length_c   1.000
_cell.angle_alpha   90.00
_cell.angle_beta   90.00
_cell.angle_gamma   90.00
#
_symmetry.space_group_name_H-M   'P 1'
#
loop_
_entity.id
_entity.type
_entity.pdbx_description
1 polymer ?
#
loop_
_entity_poly.entity_id
_entity_poly.type
_entity_poly.pdbx_seq_one_letter_code
_entity_poly.pdbx_strand_id
1 'polypeptide(L)'
;ADQDHWISQISVRLLPGQVPEDFLAQLRAVIRDTTVELTPISKRRAARSSPIEGPVLDAFTDAVGDMDPGALVLPKMLTGYTDSYDYRALGIDAYGVESWRTTDGISATVHGNNERVPVPEIRFGVEFYYRIVEQLAR
;
A
#
# COMPACT_ATOMS: atom_id res chain seq x y z
N ALA A 1 -18.36 -17.18 -38.48
CA ALA A 1 -18.68 -15.81 -38.00
C ALA A 1 -17.87 -15.61 -36.73
N ASP A 2 -16.86 -14.79 -36.83
CA ASP A 2 -16.04 -14.37 -35.69
C ASP A 2 -16.98 -13.58 -34.77
N GLN A 3 -17.23 -14.10 -33.56
CA GLN A 3 -18.00 -13.35 -32.57
C GLN A 3 -17.06 -12.30 -32.01
N ASP A 4 -17.38 -11.02 -32.21
CA ASP A 4 -16.65 -9.90 -31.62
C ASP A 4 -16.73 -10.04 -30.09
N HIS A 5 -15.64 -10.49 -29.47
CA HIS A 5 -15.50 -10.55 -28.03
C HIS A 5 -14.93 -9.24 -27.51
N TRP A 6 -15.66 -8.60 -26.63
CA TRP A 6 -15.14 -7.46 -25.88
C TRP A 6 -14.40 -7.96 -24.64
N ILE A 7 -13.15 -7.54 -24.47
CA ILE A 7 -12.33 -7.88 -23.32
C ILE A 7 -12.07 -6.61 -22.51
N SER A 8 -12.38 -6.66 -21.22
CA SER A 8 -12.08 -5.59 -20.27
C SER A 8 -11.20 -6.15 -19.16
N GLN A 9 -10.09 -5.48 -18.86
CA GLN A 9 -9.21 -5.83 -17.75
C GLN A 9 -9.43 -4.89 -16.59
N ILE A 10 -9.71 -5.45 -15.40
CA ILE A 10 -9.93 -4.70 -14.16
C ILE A 10 -8.84 -5.05 -13.17
N SER A 11 -8.16 -4.03 -12.64
CA SER A 11 -7.22 -4.18 -11.54
C SER A 11 -7.94 -3.91 -10.21
N VAL A 12 -7.94 -4.91 -9.34
CA VAL A 12 -8.62 -4.85 -8.04
C VAL A 12 -7.61 -4.91 -6.91
N ARG A 13 -7.81 -4.12 -5.88
CA ARG A 13 -7.07 -4.17 -4.62
C ARG A 13 -8.00 -4.67 -3.52
N LEU A 14 -7.75 -5.90 -3.09
CA LEU A 14 -8.51 -6.51 -2.01
C LEU A 14 -8.10 -5.91 -0.66
N LEU A 15 -9.06 -5.78 0.24
CA LEU A 15 -8.77 -5.40 1.62
C LEU A 15 -8.03 -6.53 2.35
N PRO A 16 -7.27 -6.22 3.40
CA PRO A 16 -6.65 -7.24 4.23
C PRO A 16 -7.69 -8.27 4.71
N GLY A 17 -7.38 -9.55 4.54
CA GLY A 17 -8.27 -10.66 4.91
C GLY A 17 -9.34 -11.04 3.87
N GLN A 18 -9.51 -10.27 2.79
CA GLN A 18 -10.39 -10.70 1.70
C GLN A 18 -9.75 -11.80 0.85
N VAL A 19 -10.54 -12.79 0.50
CA VAL A 19 -10.13 -13.91 -0.35
C VAL A 19 -10.51 -13.63 -1.80
N PRO A 20 -9.60 -13.80 -2.78
CA PRO A 20 -9.89 -13.54 -4.19
C PRO A 20 -11.10 -14.29 -4.74
N GLU A 21 -11.29 -15.53 -4.31
CA GLU A 21 -12.38 -16.40 -4.73
C GLU A 21 -13.73 -15.86 -4.27
N ASP A 22 -13.80 -15.36 -3.03
CA ASP A 22 -15.03 -14.75 -2.47
C ASP A 22 -15.37 -13.44 -3.20
N PHE A 23 -14.35 -12.64 -3.53
CA PHE A 23 -14.54 -11.43 -4.33
C PHE A 23 -15.10 -11.77 -5.73
N LEU A 24 -14.57 -12.78 -6.41
CA LEU A 24 -15.06 -13.22 -7.71
C LEU A 24 -16.52 -13.71 -7.63
N ALA A 25 -16.86 -14.43 -6.56
CA ALA A 25 -18.25 -14.87 -6.33
C ALA A 25 -19.20 -13.69 -6.16
N GLN A 26 -18.79 -12.68 -5.38
CA GLN A 26 -19.55 -11.44 -5.21
C GLN A 26 -19.70 -10.69 -6.54
N LEU A 27 -18.63 -10.59 -7.31
CA LEU A 27 -18.66 -9.91 -8.62
C LEU A 27 -19.63 -10.61 -9.58
N ARG A 28 -19.63 -11.95 -9.66
CA ARG A 28 -20.60 -12.71 -10.44
C ARG A 28 -22.03 -12.44 -9.98
N ALA A 29 -22.25 -12.37 -8.68
CA ALA A 29 -23.57 -12.09 -8.11
C ALA A 29 -24.08 -10.68 -8.44
N VAL A 30 -23.18 -9.71 -8.62
CA VAL A 30 -23.51 -8.34 -9.02
C VAL A 30 -23.79 -8.24 -10.52
N ILE A 31 -22.94 -8.84 -11.35
CA ILE A 31 -23.06 -8.81 -12.81
C ILE A 31 -24.35 -9.47 -13.27
N ARG A 32 -24.73 -10.61 -12.69
CA ARG A 32 -25.97 -11.38 -13.00
C ARG A 32 -26.14 -11.70 -14.48
N ASP A 33 -25.07 -11.79 -15.23
CA ASP A 33 -25.05 -12.12 -16.64
C ASP A 33 -24.11 -13.31 -16.86
N THR A 34 -24.69 -14.45 -17.27
CA THR A 34 -23.95 -15.70 -17.48
C THR A 34 -23.14 -15.72 -18.78
N THR A 35 -23.33 -14.72 -19.66
CA THR A 35 -22.53 -14.57 -20.88
C THR A 35 -21.20 -13.88 -20.61
N VAL A 36 -21.05 -13.22 -19.46
CA VAL A 36 -19.81 -12.58 -19.01
C VAL A 36 -18.89 -13.59 -18.36
N GLU A 37 -17.77 -13.89 -18.99
CA GLU A 37 -16.73 -14.71 -18.43
C GLU A 37 -15.78 -13.88 -17.54
N LEU A 38 -15.54 -14.33 -16.32
CA LEU A 38 -14.60 -13.73 -15.39
C LEU A 38 -13.39 -14.63 -15.19
N THR A 39 -12.26 -14.23 -15.76
CA THR A 39 -11.02 -14.99 -15.70
C THR A 39 -9.96 -14.24 -14.88
N PRO A 40 -9.49 -14.76 -13.72
CA PRO A 40 -8.40 -14.16 -12.98
C PRO A 40 -7.09 -14.24 -13.77
N ILE A 41 -6.48 -13.11 -14.06
CA ILE A 41 -5.19 -13.03 -14.74
C ILE A 41 -4.04 -13.29 -13.77
N SER A 42 -4.20 -12.89 -12.50
CA SER A 42 -3.21 -13.08 -11.45
C SER A 42 -3.77 -13.95 -10.32
N LYS A 43 -2.97 -14.94 -9.90
CA LYS A 43 -3.28 -15.82 -8.77
C LYS A 43 -2.63 -15.35 -7.47
N ARG A 44 -2.40 -14.06 -7.29
CA ARG A 44 -1.84 -13.54 -6.04
C ARG A 44 -2.81 -13.82 -4.89
N ARG A 45 -2.26 -14.39 -3.82
CA ARG A 45 -3.00 -14.65 -2.58
C ARG A 45 -3.34 -13.34 -1.88
N ALA A 46 -4.31 -13.39 -0.95
CA ALA A 46 -4.53 -12.27 -0.04
C ALA A 46 -3.23 -11.92 0.70
N ALA A 47 -2.89 -10.64 0.74
CA ALA A 47 -1.71 -10.18 1.45
C ALA A 47 -1.93 -10.30 2.97
N ARG A 48 -0.96 -10.88 3.68
CA ARG A 48 -0.88 -10.74 5.14
C ARG A 48 -0.61 -9.27 5.48
N SER A 49 -1.24 -8.75 6.52
CA SER A 49 -0.86 -7.46 7.11
C SER A 49 0.27 -7.66 8.11
N SER A 50 1.20 -6.71 8.19
CA SER A 50 2.13 -6.63 9.32
C SER A 50 1.38 -6.16 10.57
N PRO A 51 1.84 -6.52 11.78
CA PRO A 51 1.25 -6.04 13.02
C PRO A 51 1.21 -4.52 13.09
N ILE A 52 0.17 -3.97 13.74
CA ILE A 52 0.04 -2.52 13.99
C ILE A 52 0.57 -2.13 15.38
N GLU A 53 1.32 -3.00 16.00
CA GLU A 53 1.95 -2.84 17.32
C GLU A 53 3.37 -3.41 17.25
N GLY A 54 4.23 -2.97 18.17
CA GLY A 54 5.58 -3.50 18.35
C GLY A 54 6.69 -2.52 17.95
N PRO A 55 7.96 -2.95 18.09
CA PRO A 55 9.11 -2.04 18.13
C PRO A 55 9.25 -1.16 16.87
N VAL A 56 8.82 -1.63 15.72
CA VAL A 56 8.90 -0.83 14.48
C VAL A 56 7.89 0.31 14.52
N LEU A 57 6.65 0.05 14.97
CA LEU A 57 5.62 1.08 15.10
C LEU A 57 5.93 2.04 16.24
N ASP A 58 6.52 1.55 17.33
CA ASP A 58 6.98 2.38 18.44
C ASP A 58 8.06 3.34 17.94
N ALA A 59 9.07 2.85 17.20
CA ALA A 59 10.11 3.70 16.63
C ALA A 59 9.57 4.75 15.64
N PHE A 60 8.55 4.42 14.84
CA PHE A 60 7.88 5.39 13.98
C PHE A 60 7.15 6.45 14.81
N THR A 61 6.42 6.04 15.84
CA THR A 61 5.64 6.94 16.69
C THR A 61 6.55 7.90 17.45
N ASP A 62 7.66 7.41 17.99
CA ASP A 62 8.65 8.21 18.70
C ASP A 62 9.30 9.22 17.73
N ALA A 63 9.76 8.76 16.56
CA ALA A 63 10.39 9.63 15.57
C ALA A 63 9.42 10.72 15.07
N VAL A 64 8.13 10.39 14.84
CA VAL A 64 7.11 11.36 14.46
C VAL A 64 6.86 12.34 15.61
N GLY A 65 6.72 11.84 16.84
CA GLY A 65 6.47 12.70 18.02
C GLY A 65 7.57 13.73 18.25
N ASP A 66 8.83 13.34 18.00
CA ASP A 66 9.99 14.23 18.14
C ASP A 66 10.10 15.26 17.01
N MET A 67 9.82 14.84 15.77
CA MET A 67 10.12 15.64 14.58
C MET A 67 8.92 16.46 14.07
N ASP A 68 7.71 16.03 14.37
CA ASP A 68 6.46 16.71 13.99
C ASP A 68 5.42 16.60 15.13
N PRO A 69 5.62 17.33 16.25
CA PRO A 69 4.77 17.23 17.41
C PRO A 69 3.30 17.52 17.10
N GLY A 70 2.44 16.58 17.46
CA GLY A 70 1.00 16.64 17.19
C GLY A 70 0.55 15.86 15.96
N ALA A 71 1.47 15.37 15.12
CA ALA A 71 1.14 14.43 14.06
C ALA A 71 0.78 13.05 14.64
N LEU A 72 -0.09 12.32 13.94
CA LEU A 72 -0.54 10.99 14.34
C LEU A 72 -0.01 9.95 13.38
N VAL A 73 0.46 8.84 13.93
CA VAL A 73 0.80 7.64 13.14
C VAL A 73 -0.46 6.78 13.00
N LEU A 74 -0.93 6.64 11.78
CA LEU A 74 -2.14 5.86 11.48
C LEU A 74 -1.84 4.78 10.44
N PRO A 75 -2.34 3.55 10.65
CA PRO A 75 -2.25 2.51 9.64
C PRO A 75 -3.09 2.90 8.42
N LYS A 76 -2.49 2.77 7.23
CA LYS A 76 -3.16 3.06 5.95
C LYS A 76 -2.95 1.90 5.00
N MET A 77 -3.97 1.55 4.26
CA MET A 77 -3.84 0.64 3.14
C MET A 77 -3.34 1.40 1.90
N LEU A 78 -2.20 0.98 1.37
CA LEU A 78 -1.74 1.46 0.06
C LEU A 78 -2.51 0.75 -1.05
N THR A 79 -3.08 1.51 -1.97
CA THR A 79 -3.78 0.98 -3.15
C THR A 79 -2.83 0.56 -4.28
N GLY A 80 -1.55 0.92 -4.18
CA GLY A 80 -0.49 0.49 -5.08
C GLY A 80 0.07 -0.89 -4.72
N TYR A 81 1.20 -1.23 -5.35
CA TYR A 81 1.99 -2.41 -5.06
C TYR A 81 3.38 -2.00 -4.58
N THR A 82 3.91 -2.74 -3.60
CA THR A 82 5.30 -2.64 -3.15
C THR A 82 5.83 -4.04 -2.84
N ASP A 83 7.14 -4.20 -2.80
CA ASP A 83 7.82 -5.45 -2.44
C ASP A 83 7.50 -5.92 -1.01
N SER A 84 6.92 -5.05 -0.19
CA SER A 84 6.41 -5.42 1.14
C SER A 84 5.41 -6.59 1.10
N TYR A 85 4.71 -6.78 -0.02
CA TYR A 85 3.85 -7.94 -0.22
C TYR A 85 4.65 -9.24 -0.19
N ASP A 86 5.77 -9.27 -0.91
CA ASP A 86 6.59 -10.48 -1.05
C ASP A 86 7.34 -10.78 0.26
N TYR A 87 7.85 -9.75 0.95
CA TYR A 87 8.43 -9.92 2.30
C TYR A 87 7.42 -10.49 3.29
N ARG A 88 6.20 -9.97 3.29
CA ARG A 88 5.15 -10.52 4.18
C ARG A 88 4.73 -11.94 3.81
N ALA A 89 4.78 -12.31 2.54
CA ALA A 89 4.54 -13.68 2.11
C ALA A 89 5.61 -14.67 2.61
N LEU A 90 6.83 -14.18 2.88
CA LEU A 90 7.92 -14.93 3.52
C LEU A 90 7.86 -14.92 5.05
N GLY A 91 6.84 -14.29 5.65
CA GLY A 91 6.69 -14.19 7.10
C GLY A 91 7.45 -13.02 7.72
N ILE A 92 8.06 -12.15 6.93
CA ILE A 92 8.79 -10.97 7.39
C ILE A 92 7.80 -9.80 7.49
N ASP A 93 7.78 -9.12 8.63
CA ASP A 93 6.98 -7.91 8.78
C ASP A 93 7.62 -6.76 7.99
N ALA A 94 6.81 -6.13 7.15
CA ALA A 94 7.27 -5.06 6.27
C ALA A 94 6.25 -3.91 6.27
N TYR A 95 6.75 -2.69 6.47
CA TYR A 95 5.97 -1.48 6.59
C TYR A 95 6.36 -0.50 5.49
N GLY A 96 5.35 0.08 4.83
CA GLY A 96 5.56 1.18 3.89
C GLY A 96 5.40 2.51 4.62
N VAL A 97 6.42 3.36 4.53
CA VAL A 97 6.41 4.69 5.14
C VAL A 97 6.92 5.69 4.13
N GLU A 98 6.18 6.77 3.94
CA GLU A 98 6.68 7.96 3.26
C GLU A 98 7.33 8.88 4.29
N SER A 99 8.61 9.18 4.09
CA SER A 99 9.43 9.94 5.03
C SER A 99 9.44 11.44 4.76
N TRP A 100 8.46 11.96 4.06
CA TRP A 100 8.32 13.40 3.78
C TRP A 100 6.87 13.84 3.95
N ARG A 101 6.73 15.08 4.39
CA ARG A 101 5.42 15.71 4.51
C ARG A 101 4.97 16.21 3.15
N THR A 102 3.76 15.86 2.77
CA THR A 102 3.19 16.25 1.48
C THR A 102 1.98 17.13 1.67
N THR A 103 1.74 17.99 0.69
CA THR A 103 0.46 18.67 0.50
C THR A 103 -0.30 17.98 -0.64
N ASP A 104 -1.60 18.21 -0.73
CA ASP A 104 -2.42 17.67 -1.82
C ASP A 104 -1.84 18.00 -3.20
N GLY A 105 -1.31 19.21 -3.36
CA GLY A 105 -0.69 19.66 -4.61
C GLY A 105 0.62 18.92 -4.97
N ILE A 106 1.37 18.43 -3.98
CA ILE A 106 2.56 17.59 -4.20
C ILE A 106 2.14 16.15 -4.44
N SER A 107 1.26 15.61 -3.60
CA SER A 107 0.75 14.24 -3.74
C SER A 107 0.10 13.99 -5.10
N ALA A 108 -0.59 14.99 -5.67
CA ALA A 108 -1.18 14.92 -7.01
C ALA A 108 -0.15 14.82 -8.15
N THR A 109 1.15 15.05 -7.89
CA THR A 109 2.21 14.92 -8.89
C THR A 109 2.82 13.52 -8.97
N VAL A 110 2.51 12.64 -8.02
CA VAL A 110 3.04 11.27 -7.97
C VAL A 110 2.66 10.51 -9.23
N HIS A 111 3.65 9.88 -9.86
CA HIS A 111 3.56 9.24 -11.18
C HIS A 111 3.18 10.17 -12.33
N GLY A 112 3.23 11.49 -12.15
CA GLY A 112 2.95 12.49 -13.16
C GLY A 112 4.22 13.10 -13.80
N ASN A 113 4.04 13.93 -14.83
CA ASN A 113 5.15 14.56 -15.57
C ASN A 113 5.98 15.56 -14.74
N ASN A 114 5.43 16.06 -13.64
CA ASN A 114 6.08 17.03 -12.75
C ASN A 114 6.20 16.49 -11.33
N GLU A 115 6.43 15.19 -11.18
CA GLU A 115 6.65 14.56 -9.88
C GLU A 115 7.85 15.19 -9.19
N ARG A 116 7.65 15.61 -7.96
CA ARG A 116 8.66 16.35 -7.20
C ARG A 116 8.48 16.22 -5.70
N VAL A 117 9.59 16.33 -4.99
CA VAL A 117 9.63 16.42 -3.52
C VAL A 117 10.35 17.70 -3.13
N PRO A 118 9.84 18.49 -2.18
CA PRO A 118 10.56 19.67 -1.68
C PRO A 118 11.90 19.29 -1.02
N VAL A 119 12.96 20.03 -1.32
CA VAL A 119 14.30 19.73 -0.78
C VAL A 119 14.36 19.66 0.76
N PRO A 120 13.64 20.52 1.53
CA PRO A 120 13.58 20.39 2.98
C PRO A 120 13.02 19.04 3.45
N GLU A 121 12.07 18.47 2.72
CA GLU A 121 11.45 17.20 3.07
C GLU A 121 12.38 16.00 2.84
N ILE A 122 13.32 16.10 1.91
CA ILE A 122 14.38 15.09 1.74
C ILE A 122 15.25 15.04 2.99
N ARG A 123 15.61 16.20 3.56
CA ARG A 123 16.39 16.26 4.81
C ARG A 123 15.60 15.71 5.99
N PHE A 124 14.35 16.09 6.09
CA PHE A 124 13.43 15.52 7.08
C PHE A 124 13.40 13.99 6.98
N GLY A 125 13.24 13.44 5.78
CA GLY A 125 13.19 12.01 5.53
C GLY A 125 14.46 11.27 5.92
N VAL A 126 15.63 11.83 5.65
CA VAL A 126 16.92 11.24 6.07
C VAL A 126 17.03 11.17 7.59
N GLU A 127 16.69 12.26 8.29
CA GLU A 127 16.70 12.33 9.75
C GLU A 127 15.69 11.34 10.35
N PHE A 128 14.48 11.27 9.77
CA PHE A 128 13.41 10.38 10.19
C PHE A 128 13.85 8.91 10.14
N TYR A 129 14.37 8.45 9.01
CA TYR A 129 14.86 7.07 8.88
C TYR A 129 16.06 6.78 9.77
N TYR A 130 16.95 7.75 9.94
CA TYR A 130 18.09 7.59 10.82
C TYR A 130 17.65 7.30 12.26
N ARG A 131 16.71 8.04 12.80
CA ARG A 131 16.17 7.85 14.15
C ARG A 131 15.52 6.48 14.33
N ILE A 132 14.72 6.06 13.35
CA ILE A 132 14.07 4.74 13.39
C ILE A 132 15.12 3.63 13.40
N VAL A 133 16.09 3.68 12.49
CA VAL A 133 17.14 2.66 12.40
C VAL A 133 18.02 2.65 13.66
N GLU A 134 18.39 3.82 14.18
CA GLU A 134 19.16 3.94 15.42
C GLU A 134 18.42 3.32 16.61
N GLN A 135 17.12 3.55 16.74
CA GLN A 135 16.31 2.97 17.82
C GLN A 135 16.19 1.45 17.69
N LEU A 136 16.00 0.94 16.48
CA LEU A 136 15.83 -0.50 16.23
C LEU A 136 17.15 -1.29 16.30
N ALA A 137 18.30 -0.60 16.17
CA ALA A 137 19.63 -1.23 16.21
C ALA A 137 20.23 -1.34 17.62
N ARG A 138 19.58 -0.78 18.63
CA ARG A 138 19.99 -0.85 20.05
C ARG A 138 19.47 -2.10 20.71
#